data_e7d270541e40a25a56a93b1d7c295eab
#
_entry.id   e7d270541e40a25a56a93b1d7c295eab
#
_cell.length_a   1.000
_cell.length_b   1.000
_cell.length_c   1.000
_cell.angle_alpha   90.00
_cell.angle_beta   90.00
_cell.angle_gamma   90.00
#
_symmetry.space_group_name_H-M   'P 1'
#
loop_
_entity.id
_entity.type
_entity.pdbx_description
1 polymer ?
#
loop_
_entity_poly.entity_id
_entity_poly.type
_entity_poly.pdbx_seq_one_letter_code
_entity_poly.pdbx_strand_id
1 'polypeptide(L)'
;MVRRGKAIDIWSHSDYPAQVLSNLCSNPFTFDGVLCGSMEGFLQSLKQHDRNKQRQICAMKGRNAKRASSTHWQADQIVWWKDIAIDRQSEDFQQLIRHAYQAMFDQSERFRAALMATRGMRLYHSRGKSNPFKTILTEQEFCQILTDLRDNYDLRDKGLGHRRLIFVEVEYDSPSTDGEN
;
A
#
# COMPACT_ATOMS: atom_id res chain seq x y z
N MET A 1 -15.27 32.97 -6.63
CA MET A 1 -15.99 31.78 -7.11
C MET A 1 -14.97 30.63 -7.15
N VAL A 2 -14.92 29.78 -6.11
CA VAL A 2 -13.99 28.65 -6.03
C VAL A 2 -14.48 27.60 -7.02
N ARG A 3 -13.72 27.34 -8.09
CA ARG A 3 -13.99 26.22 -9.00
C ARG A 3 -13.95 24.93 -8.17
N ARG A 4 -15.12 24.29 -7.96
CA ARG A 4 -15.16 22.93 -7.41
C ARG A 4 -14.34 22.04 -8.33
N GLY A 5 -13.14 21.63 -7.87
CA GLY A 5 -12.29 20.73 -8.60
C GLY A 5 -13.03 19.43 -8.92
N LYS A 6 -12.75 18.84 -10.07
CA LYS A 6 -13.30 17.53 -10.44
C LYS A 6 -12.93 16.52 -9.33
N ALA A 7 -13.83 15.59 -9.04
CA ALA A 7 -13.60 14.49 -8.10
C ALA A 7 -13.77 13.15 -8.82
N ILE A 8 -13.03 12.13 -8.39
CA ILE A 8 -13.08 10.80 -8.97
C ILE A 8 -13.20 9.74 -7.88
N ASP A 9 -14.17 8.83 -8.05
CA ASP A 9 -14.41 7.71 -7.16
C ASP A 9 -13.60 6.49 -7.60
N ILE A 10 -12.72 6.01 -6.73
CA ILE A 10 -11.83 4.89 -7.04
C ILE A 10 -12.49 3.59 -6.58
N TRP A 11 -12.93 2.77 -7.53
CA TRP A 11 -13.38 1.41 -7.28
C TRP A 11 -13.29 0.53 -8.52
N SER A 12 -13.36 -0.80 -8.34
CA SER A 12 -13.01 -1.79 -9.36
C SER A 12 -13.93 -1.84 -10.58
N HIS A 13 -15.12 -1.24 -10.51
CA HIS A 13 -16.09 -1.18 -11.63
C HIS A 13 -16.27 0.24 -12.16
N SER A 14 -15.39 1.17 -11.76
CA SER A 14 -15.31 2.50 -12.37
C SER A 14 -14.65 2.42 -13.75
N ASP A 15 -14.78 3.52 -14.51
CA ASP A 15 -14.06 3.70 -15.76
C ASP A 15 -12.60 4.10 -15.50
N TYR A 16 -11.80 4.10 -16.58
CA TYR A 16 -10.43 4.60 -16.53
C TYR A 16 -10.42 6.10 -16.14
N PRO A 17 -9.52 6.52 -15.26
CA PRO A 17 -8.40 5.77 -14.66
C PRO A 17 -8.75 5.06 -13.34
N ALA A 18 -9.93 5.27 -12.80
CA ALA A 18 -10.28 4.90 -11.43
C ALA A 18 -10.22 3.37 -11.17
N GLN A 19 -10.68 2.53 -12.13
CA GLN A 19 -10.64 1.09 -11.93
C GLN A 19 -9.20 0.55 -11.84
N VAL A 20 -8.23 1.19 -12.50
CA VAL A 20 -6.81 0.80 -12.44
C VAL A 20 -6.20 1.09 -11.07
N LEU A 21 -6.69 2.13 -10.40
CA LEU A 21 -6.22 2.56 -9.08
C LEU A 21 -6.80 1.73 -7.93
N SER A 22 -7.85 0.95 -8.20
CA SER A 22 -8.43 0.05 -7.20
C SER A 22 -7.41 -0.98 -6.73
N ASN A 23 -7.33 -1.23 -5.41
CA ASN A 23 -6.48 -2.27 -4.83
C ASN A 23 -6.80 -3.68 -5.36
N LEU A 24 -8.02 -3.89 -5.87
CA LEU A 24 -8.44 -5.13 -6.52
C LEU A 24 -7.88 -5.29 -7.94
N CYS A 25 -7.38 -4.23 -8.55
CA CYS A 25 -6.77 -4.29 -9.86
C CYS A 25 -5.44 -5.04 -9.82
N SER A 26 -5.17 -5.86 -10.82
CA SER A 26 -3.90 -6.58 -10.95
C SER A 26 -2.83 -5.62 -11.48
N ASN A 27 -2.12 -4.99 -10.54
CA ASN A 27 -0.91 -4.21 -10.79
C ASN A 27 0.22 -4.91 -10.03
N PRO A 28 0.84 -5.97 -10.60
CA PRO A 28 1.85 -6.75 -9.88
C PRO A 28 3.12 -5.94 -9.64
N PHE A 29 3.75 -6.19 -8.49
CA PHE A 29 5.01 -5.58 -8.09
C PHE A 29 5.77 -6.50 -7.13
N THR A 30 7.04 -6.23 -6.94
CA THR A 30 7.87 -6.90 -5.91
C THR A 30 8.13 -5.91 -4.78
N PHE A 31 7.88 -6.34 -3.56
CA PHE A 31 8.14 -5.55 -2.37
C PHE A 31 8.94 -6.37 -1.37
N ASP A 32 10.08 -5.83 -0.93
CA ASP A 32 10.97 -6.50 0.02
C ASP A 32 11.27 -7.97 -0.36
N GLY A 33 11.54 -8.19 -1.65
CA GLY A 33 11.81 -9.52 -2.24
C GLY A 33 10.59 -10.44 -2.36
N VAL A 34 9.38 -9.97 -2.06
CA VAL A 34 8.14 -10.76 -2.15
C VAL A 34 7.30 -10.29 -3.34
N LEU A 35 6.86 -11.25 -4.17
CA LEU A 35 5.96 -10.97 -5.27
C LEU A 35 4.55 -10.67 -4.77
N CYS A 36 4.02 -9.52 -5.13
CA CYS A 36 2.66 -9.08 -4.87
C CYS A 36 1.85 -9.08 -6.18
N GLY A 37 0.81 -9.89 -6.26
CA GLY A 37 -0.04 -9.99 -7.46
C GLY A 37 -1.01 -8.80 -7.61
N SER A 38 -1.26 -8.10 -6.51
CA SER A 38 -2.08 -6.88 -6.41
C SER A 38 -1.81 -6.20 -5.06
N MET A 39 -2.18 -4.92 -4.92
CA MET A 39 -2.14 -4.26 -3.62
C MET A 39 -3.09 -4.93 -2.60
N GLU A 40 -4.24 -5.42 -3.05
CA GLU A 40 -5.12 -6.22 -2.17
C GLU A 40 -4.41 -7.47 -1.64
N GLY A 41 -3.63 -8.17 -2.49
CA GLY A 41 -2.83 -9.32 -2.07
C GLY A 41 -1.86 -8.96 -0.95
N PHE A 42 -1.14 -7.88 -1.10
CA PHE A 42 -0.26 -7.36 -0.07
C PHE A 42 -1.02 -7.04 1.23
N LEU A 43 -2.08 -6.23 1.16
CA LEU A 43 -2.86 -5.83 2.33
C LEU A 43 -3.47 -7.02 3.08
N GLN A 44 -4.00 -8.01 2.38
CA GLN A 44 -4.58 -9.20 3.00
C GLN A 44 -3.50 -10.12 3.59
N SER A 45 -2.32 -10.15 2.99
CA SER A 45 -1.19 -10.95 3.48
C SER A 45 -0.70 -10.49 4.85
N LEU A 46 -0.79 -9.20 5.17
CA LEU A 46 -0.40 -8.64 6.48
C LEU A 46 -1.20 -9.20 7.64
N LYS A 47 -2.35 -9.81 7.38
CA LYS A 47 -3.22 -10.44 8.39
C LYS A 47 -2.81 -11.88 8.74
N GLN A 48 -1.70 -12.35 8.19
CA GLN A 48 -1.21 -13.72 8.34
C GLN A 48 0.16 -13.73 9.00
N HIS A 49 0.29 -14.45 10.11
CA HIS A 49 1.58 -14.67 10.76
C HIS A 49 2.41 -15.73 10.02
N ASP A 50 1.77 -16.81 9.53
CA ASP A 50 2.47 -17.85 8.78
C ASP A 50 3.05 -17.31 7.46
N ARG A 51 4.38 -17.39 7.31
CA ARG A 51 5.10 -16.85 6.15
C ARG A 51 4.70 -17.47 4.82
N ASN A 52 4.44 -18.77 4.80
CA ASN A 52 4.08 -19.45 3.56
C ASN A 52 2.70 -19.00 3.11
N LYS A 53 1.75 -18.95 4.03
CA LYS A 53 0.40 -18.45 3.78
C LYS A 53 0.42 -16.97 3.41
N GLN A 54 1.25 -16.17 4.08
CA GLN A 54 1.45 -14.76 3.75
C GLN A 54 1.92 -14.58 2.30
N ARG A 55 2.94 -15.31 1.87
CA ARG A 55 3.44 -15.27 0.48
C ARG A 55 2.40 -15.72 -0.55
N GLN A 56 1.64 -16.78 -0.24
CA GLN A 56 0.57 -17.26 -1.12
C GLN A 56 -0.50 -16.19 -1.34
N ILE A 57 -0.96 -15.55 -0.26
CA ILE A 57 -1.97 -14.49 -0.34
C ILE A 57 -1.41 -13.24 -1.04
N CYS A 58 -0.17 -12.86 -0.74
CA CYS A 58 0.50 -11.72 -1.37
C CYS A 58 0.53 -11.85 -2.90
N ALA A 59 0.80 -13.04 -3.41
CA ALA A 59 0.83 -13.33 -4.85
C ALA A 59 -0.54 -13.36 -5.53
N MET A 60 -1.64 -13.33 -4.75
CA MET A 60 -2.99 -13.40 -5.31
C MET A 60 -3.40 -12.10 -6.00
N LYS A 61 -4.27 -12.25 -7.01
CA LYS A 61 -4.98 -11.12 -7.63
C LYS A 61 -6.19 -10.72 -6.77
N GLY A 62 -6.53 -9.46 -6.82
CA GLY A 62 -7.44 -8.73 -5.94
C GLY A 62 -8.64 -9.48 -5.36
N ARG A 63 -9.55 -10.03 -6.16
CA ARG A 63 -10.75 -10.70 -5.63
C ARG A 63 -10.43 -11.98 -4.86
N ASN A 64 -9.43 -12.74 -5.31
CA ASN A 64 -8.99 -13.95 -4.62
C ASN A 64 -8.30 -13.61 -3.30
N ALA A 65 -7.46 -12.59 -3.30
CA ALA A 65 -6.85 -12.06 -2.09
C ALA A 65 -7.90 -11.60 -1.08
N LYS A 66 -8.92 -10.87 -1.52
CA LYS A 66 -10.01 -10.40 -0.65
C LYS A 66 -10.78 -11.56 -0.01
N ARG A 67 -10.99 -12.67 -0.72
CA ARG A 67 -11.63 -13.88 -0.17
C ARG A 67 -10.77 -14.58 0.88
N ALA A 68 -9.45 -14.43 0.81
CA ALA A 68 -8.50 -14.96 1.80
C ALA A 68 -8.36 -14.09 3.06
N SER A 69 -9.20 -13.06 3.21
CA SER A 69 -9.19 -12.12 4.33
C SER A 69 -9.42 -12.82 5.68
N SER A 70 -8.72 -12.32 6.70
CA SER A 70 -8.89 -12.73 8.11
C SER A 70 -9.26 -11.52 8.95
N THR A 71 -9.99 -11.76 10.04
CA THR A 71 -10.36 -10.73 11.02
C THR A 71 -9.68 -10.91 12.38
N HIS A 72 -8.87 -11.93 12.55
CA HIS A 72 -8.21 -12.25 13.84
C HIS A 72 -7.35 -11.10 14.35
N TRP A 73 -6.67 -10.38 13.46
CA TRP A 73 -5.86 -9.21 13.78
C TRP A 73 -6.65 -8.08 14.48
N GLN A 74 -7.99 -8.07 14.36
CA GLN A 74 -8.82 -7.02 14.97
C GLN A 74 -8.88 -7.14 16.51
N ALA A 75 -8.56 -8.30 17.05
CA ALA A 75 -8.58 -8.52 18.49
C ALA A 75 -7.43 -7.82 19.22
N ASP A 76 -6.24 -7.87 18.65
CA ASP A 76 -5.02 -7.32 19.24
C ASP A 76 -4.42 -6.16 18.42
N GLN A 77 -4.98 -5.88 17.23
CA GLN A 77 -4.50 -4.87 16.28
C GLN A 77 -3.09 -5.17 15.75
N ILE A 78 -2.63 -6.42 15.83
CA ILE A 78 -1.31 -6.83 15.33
C ILE A 78 -1.47 -7.40 13.92
N VAL A 79 -0.65 -6.88 13.02
CA VAL A 79 -0.45 -7.40 11.66
C VAL A 79 1.01 -7.81 11.50
N TRP A 80 1.32 -8.52 10.42
CA TRP A 80 2.61 -9.15 10.27
C TRP A 80 3.20 -8.84 8.89
N TRP A 81 4.47 -8.48 8.85
CA TRP A 81 5.24 -8.51 7.63
C TRP A 81 6.47 -9.38 7.82
N LYS A 82 6.53 -10.48 7.09
CA LYS A 82 7.47 -11.57 7.36
C LYS A 82 7.30 -12.05 8.82
N ASP A 83 8.35 -11.96 9.63
CA ASP A 83 8.29 -12.37 11.05
C ASP A 83 8.12 -11.17 12.02
N ILE A 84 7.92 -9.98 11.48
CA ILE A 84 7.82 -8.75 12.26
C ILE A 84 6.36 -8.46 12.59
N ALA A 85 6.06 -8.41 13.89
CA ALA A 85 4.77 -7.96 14.40
C ALA A 85 4.70 -6.43 14.36
N ILE A 86 3.62 -5.89 13.84
CA ILE A 86 3.44 -4.45 13.65
C ILE A 86 2.07 -4.06 14.18
N ASP A 87 2.02 -3.06 15.05
CA ASP A 87 0.75 -2.47 15.46
C ASP A 87 0.11 -1.74 14.29
N ARG A 88 -1.13 -2.12 13.96
CA ARG A 88 -1.92 -1.49 12.88
C ARG A 88 -2.07 0.02 13.08
N GLN A 89 -2.06 0.50 14.31
CA GLN A 89 -2.27 1.90 14.65
C GLN A 89 -0.94 2.70 14.72
N SER A 90 0.20 2.04 14.46
CA SER A 90 1.53 2.66 14.55
C SER A 90 1.95 3.42 13.29
N GLU A 91 2.94 4.29 13.44
CA GLU A 91 3.62 4.92 12.31
C GLU A 91 4.39 3.91 11.46
N ASP A 92 4.94 2.85 12.05
CA ASP A 92 5.64 1.78 11.32
C ASP A 92 4.71 1.10 10.32
N PHE A 93 3.45 0.89 10.70
CA PHE A 93 2.44 0.39 9.77
C PHE A 93 2.19 1.39 8.62
N GLN A 94 2.05 2.67 8.92
CA GLN A 94 1.83 3.70 7.91
C GLN A 94 3.01 3.77 6.92
N GLN A 95 4.23 3.66 7.41
CA GLN A 95 5.44 3.65 6.58
C GLN A 95 5.50 2.38 5.71
N LEU A 96 5.23 1.21 6.27
CA LEU A 96 5.18 -0.05 5.51
C LEU A 96 4.20 0.05 4.32
N ILE A 97 2.99 0.55 4.56
CA ILE A 97 1.98 0.71 3.51
C ILE A 97 2.44 1.71 2.45
N ARG A 98 2.97 2.86 2.84
CA ARG A 98 3.48 3.88 1.90
C ARG A 98 4.61 3.35 1.04
N HIS A 99 5.53 2.58 1.61
CA HIS A 99 6.63 1.95 0.86
C HIS A 99 6.12 0.91 -0.16
N ALA A 100 5.12 0.12 0.21
CA ALA A 100 4.53 -0.85 -0.71
C ALA A 100 3.82 -0.15 -1.89
N TYR A 101 3.08 0.93 -1.64
CA TYR A 101 2.47 1.73 -2.71
C TYR A 101 3.52 2.43 -3.58
N GLN A 102 4.61 2.93 -3.00
CA GLN A 102 5.72 3.49 -3.76
C GLN A 102 6.35 2.43 -4.68
N ALA A 103 6.59 1.22 -4.16
CA ALA A 103 7.13 0.11 -4.96
C ALA A 103 6.20 -0.25 -6.13
N MET A 104 4.89 -0.30 -5.92
CA MET A 104 3.92 -0.53 -6.98
C MET A 104 3.91 0.62 -8.01
N PHE A 105 3.96 1.86 -7.56
CA PHE A 105 4.03 3.04 -8.42
C PHE A 105 5.28 3.04 -9.30
N ASP A 106 6.43 2.69 -8.75
CA ASP A 106 7.70 2.66 -9.46
C ASP A 106 7.75 1.53 -10.50
N GLN A 107 7.14 0.38 -10.21
CA GLN A 107 7.23 -0.81 -11.05
C GLN A 107 6.06 -0.97 -12.04
N SER A 108 4.88 -0.42 -11.75
CA SER A 108 3.70 -0.53 -12.61
C SER A 108 3.49 0.76 -13.39
N GLU A 109 3.94 0.78 -14.65
CA GLU A 109 3.68 1.91 -15.56
C GLU A 109 2.18 2.18 -15.72
N ARG A 110 1.37 1.11 -15.82
CA ARG A 110 -0.09 1.21 -15.92
C ARG A 110 -0.71 1.92 -14.71
N PHE A 111 -0.29 1.55 -13.50
CA PHE A 111 -0.78 2.19 -12.26
C PHE A 111 -0.33 3.66 -12.21
N ARG A 112 0.95 3.92 -12.49
CA ARG A 112 1.51 5.27 -12.52
C ARG A 112 0.78 6.16 -13.52
N ALA A 113 0.59 5.70 -14.77
CA ALA A 113 -0.13 6.45 -15.79
C ALA A 113 -1.57 6.78 -15.38
N ALA A 114 -2.28 5.80 -14.81
CA ALA A 114 -3.63 6.01 -14.31
C ALA A 114 -3.68 7.04 -13.17
N LEU A 115 -2.72 6.98 -12.23
CA LEU A 115 -2.65 7.94 -11.13
C LEU A 115 -2.35 9.36 -11.64
N MET A 116 -1.43 9.49 -12.59
CA MET A 116 -1.09 10.79 -13.18
C MET A 116 -2.25 11.38 -14.02
N ALA A 117 -3.13 10.54 -14.59
CA ALA A 117 -4.35 10.99 -15.27
C ALA A 117 -5.36 11.66 -14.33
N THR A 118 -5.23 11.49 -13.03
CA THR A 118 -6.09 12.15 -12.01
C THR A 118 -5.58 13.50 -11.52
N ARG A 119 -4.57 14.10 -12.18
CA ARG A 119 -4.04 15.42 -11.78
C ARG A 119 -5.15 16.46 -11.65
N GLY A 120 -5.10 17.23 -10.57
CA GLY A 120 -6.09 18.27 -10.28
C GLY A 120 -7.46 17.75 -9.83
N MET A 121 -7.62 16.44 -9.66
CA MET A 121 -8.85 15.83 -9.15
C MET A 121 -8.71 15.49 -7.66
N ARG A 122 -9.81 15.62 -6.91
CA ARG A 122 -9.93 15.07 -5.56
C ARG A 122 -10.25 13.57 -5.67
N LEU A 123 -9.42 12.76 -5.04
CA LEU A 123 -9.64 11.31 -4.95
C LEU A 123 -10.55 10.99 -3.77
N TYR A 124 -11.49 10.07 -3.96
CA TYR A 124 -12.29 9.50 -2.89
C TYR A 124 -12.62 8.02 -3.18
N HIS A 125 -13.08 7.29 -2.18
CA HIS A 125 -13.40 5.87 -2.29
C HIS A 125 -14.71 5.56 -1.58
N SER A 126 -15.84 5.71 -2.27
CA SER A 126 -17.19 5.57 -1.72
C SER A 126 -17.49 4.17 -1.15
N ARG A 127 -16.74 3.15 -1.56
CA ARG A 127 -16.85 1.76 -1.09
C ARG A 127 -15.90 1.45 0.07
N GLY A 128 -15.08 2.41 0.48
CA GLY A 128 -14.13 2.27 1.56
C GLY A 128 -14.78 2.24 2.93
N LYS A 129 -14.00 1.80 3.92
CA LYS A 129 -14.38 1.83 5.33
C LYS A 129 -13.54 2.87 6.06
N SER A 130 -14.12 3.52 7.07
CA SER A 130 -13.48 4.61 7.82
C SER A 130 -12.88 4.17 9.16
N ASN A 131 -13.27 3.00 9.69
CA ASN A 131 -12.83 2.57 11.02
C ASN A 131 -11.49 1.80 10.93
N PRO A 132 -10.35 2.38 11.41
CA PRO A 132 -9.03 1.75 11.34
C PRO A 132 -8.90 0.49 12.20
N PHE A 133 -9.75 0.31 13.20
CA PHE A 133 -9.77 -0.89 14.05
C PHE A 133 -10.44 -2.09 13.37
N LYS A 134 -11.17 -1.87 12.29
CA LYS A 134 -11.93 -2.90 11.57
C LYS A 134 -11.55 -3.04 10.09
N THR A 135 -10.69 -2.17 9.58
CA THR A 135 -10.17 -2.27 8.21
C THR A 135 -8.66 -2.13 8.18
N ILE A 136 -8.02 -2.93 7.32
CA ILE A 136 -6.55 -2.89 7.17
C ILE A 136 -6.09 -1.56 6.59
N LEU A 137 -6.90 -0.92 5.77
CA LEU A 137 -6.64 0.40 5.20
C LEU A 137 -7.96 1.16 5.12
N THR A 138 -8.02 2.36 5.70
CA THR A 138 -9.19 3.22 5.60
C THR A 138 -9.25 3.94 4.26
N GLU A 139 -10.44 4.41 3.87
CA GLU A 139 -10.61 5.22 2.65
C GLU A 139 -9.76 6.49 2.68
N GLN A 140 -9.63 7.11 3.85
CA GLN A 140 -8.83 8.31 4.02
C GLN A 140 -7.34 8.03 3.84
N GLU A 141 -6.80 6.99 4.48
CA GLU A 141 -5.41 6.57 4.32
C GLU A 141 -5.10 6.24 2.85
N PHE A 142 -5.98 5.48 2.21
CA PHE A 142 -5.84 5.10 0.81
C PHE A 142 -5.78 6.32 -0.12
N CYS A 143 -6.76 7.21 -0.04
CA CYS A 143 -6.81 8.39 -0.89
C CYS A 143 -5.66 9.37 -0.61
N GLN A 144 -5.22 9.48 0.64
CA GLN A 144 -4.08 10.31 1.00
C GLN A 144 -2.78 9.77 0.41
N ILE A 145 -2.53 8.46 0.50
CA ILE A 145 -1.34 7.82 -0.09
C ILE A 145 -1.28 8.07 -1.61
N LEU A 146 -2.39 7.88 -2.32
CA LEU A 146 -2.43 8.12 -3.76
C LEU A 146 -2.20 9.59 -4.11
N THR A 147 -2.78 10.49 -3.34
CA THR A 147 -2.59 11.94 -3.53
C THR A 147 -1.13 12.32 -3.32
N ASP A 148 -0.51 11.84 -2.25
CA ASP A 148 0.89 12.12 -1.93
C ASP A 148 1.84 11.59 -3.02
N LEU A 149 1.63 10.36 -3.51
CA LEU A 149 2.40 9.77 -4.60
C LEU A 149 2.33 10.62 -5.87
N ARG A 150 1.12 11.01 -6.25
CA ARG A 150 0.88 11.83 -7.45
C ARG A 150 1.56 13.20 -7.32
N ASP A 151 1.32 13.90 -6.24
CA ASP A 151 1.76 15.27 -6.03
C ASP A 151 3.28 15.35 -5.83
N ASN A 152 3.89 14.37 -5.16
CA ASN A 152 5.34 14.26 -5.03
C ASN A 152 6.02 13.94 -6.36
N TYR A 153 5.40 13.15 -7.23
CA TYR A 153 5.94 12.88 -8.56
C TYR A 153 5.98 14.15 -9.41
N ASP A 154 4.92 14.95 -9.39
CA ASP A 154 4.85 16.22 -10.10
C ASP A 154 5.89 17.23 -9.62
N LEU A 155 6.21 17.23 -8.31
CA LEU A 155 7.26 18.09 -7.76
C LEU A 155 8.66 17.67 -8.21
N ARG A 156 8.93 16.37 -8.32
CA ARG A 156 10.21 15.84 -8.81
C ARG A 156 10.41 16.16 -10.29
N ASP A 157 9.38 15.99 -11.10
CA ASP A 157 9.41 16.28 -12.54
C ASP A 157 9.67 17.77 -12.82
N LYS A 158 9.19 18.67 -11.95
CA LYS A 158 9.42 20.12 -12.03
C LYS A 158 10.75 20.59 -11.43
N GLY A 159 11.63 19.68 -11.02
CA GLY A 159 12.93 20.02 -10.41
C GLY A 159 12.83 20.67 -9.03
N LEU A 160 11.66 20.71 -8.41
CA LEU A 160 11.40 21.31 -7.09
C LEU A 160 11.52 20.30 -5.94
N GLY A 161 11.80 19.03 -6.24
CA GLY A 161 11.78 17.93 -5.30
C GLY A 161 13.16 17.47 -4.81
N HIS A 162 13.95 18.33 -4.18
CA HIS A 162 15.12 17.90 -3.39
C HIS A 162 14.82 17.88 -1.89
N ARG A 163 13.77 17.20 -1.48
CA ARG A 163 13.72 16.63 -0.13
C ARG A 163 13.94 15.12 -0.25
N ARG A 164 15.22 14.76 -0.15
CA ARG A 164 15.65 13.40 0.14
C ARG A 164 14.84 12.91 1.33
N LEU A 165 13.96 11.95 1.11
CA LEU A 165 13.53 11.08 2.19
C LEU A 165 14.81 10.36 2.61
N ILE A 166 15.38 10.77 3.74
CA ILE A 166 16.52 10.11 4.35
C ILE A 166 15.96 8.78 4.86
N PHE A 167 16.16 7.72 4.08
CA PHE A 167 16.00 6.37 4.56
C PHE A 167 17.16 6.14 5.53
N VAL A 168 16.88 6.08 6.82
CA VAL A 168 17.78 5.50 7.78
C VAL A 168 17.73 3.99 7.52
N GLU A 169 18.75 3.48 6.82
CA GLU A 169 19.03 2.05 6.83
C GLU A 169 19.35 1.70 8.29
N VAL A 170 18.42 1.04 8.94
CA VAL A 170 18.69 0.37 10.20
C VAL A 170 19.46 -0.90 9.83
N GLU A 171 20.78 -0.84 9.87
CA GLU A 171 21.62 -2.03 9.88
C GLU A 171 21.25 -2.84 11.13
N TYR A 172 20.62 -3.98 10.91
CA TYR A 172 20.48 -4.98 11.94
C TYR A 172 21.84 -5.69 12.08
N ASP A 173 22.59 -5.33 13.12
CA ASP A 173 23.72 -6.11 13.59
C ASP A 173 23.24 -7.54 13.88
N SER A 174 23.71 -8.46 13.06
CA SER A 174 23.57 -9.90 13.34
C SER A 174 24.40 -10.20 14.60
N PRO A 175 23.85 -10.89 15.60
CA PRO A 175 24.67 -11.31 16.73
C PRO A 175 25.74 -12.27 16.25
N SER A 176 27.00 -11.90 16.52
CA SER A 176 28.17 -12.71 16.29
C SER A 176 28.04 -14.01 17.10
N THR A 177 28.00 -15.14 16.40
CA THR A 177 28.21 -16.45 17.01
C THR A 177 29.71 -16.61 17.26
N ASP A 178 30.18 -16.07 18.36
CA ASP A 178 31.48 -16.49 18.90
C ASP A 178 31.30 -17.83 19.61
N GLY A 179 31.93 -18.83 19.00
CA GLY A 179 32.01 -20.16 19.55
C GLY A 179 32.88 -20.17 20.81
N GLU A 180 32.49 -20.95 21.75
CA GLU A 180 33.39 -21.47 22.77
C GLU A 180 33.48 -23.00 22.68
N ASN A 181 34.71 -23.42 22.78
CA ASN A 181 35.31 -24.75 22.84
C ASN A 181 34.50 -25.81 23.61
#